data_0f7db5c9f1a886cc3e293ccb2d42c6ff
#
_entry.id   0f7db5c9f1a886cc3e293ccb2d42c6ff
#
_cell.length_a   1.000
_cell.length_b   1.000
_cell.length_c   1.000
_cell.angle_alpha   90.00
_cell.angle_beta   90.00
_cell.angle_gamma   90.00
#
_symmetry.space_group_name_H-M   'P 1'
#
loop_
_entity.id
_entity.type
_entity.pdbx_description
1 polymer ?
#
loop_
_entity_poly.entity_id
_entity_poly.type
_entity_poly.pdbx_seq_one_letter_code
_entity_poly.pdbx_strand_id
1 'polypeptide(L)'
;MGKKLLEPIKVGNLTLKNRIMFPPLTTGYEERDGSIGERSLNFYERLAKGGAAYVVIGDVAPVRTASPTPKLYDDSQIPVYKNLADTLHKYDCKLALQLFHPEYDVPGVGRMIMEAGIARQAAAKAQAEGNAEEAKKQMEECDRLTKGAYAKLHHDMQHFVTEATVEQ
;
A
#
# COMPACT_ATOMS: atom_id res chain seq x y z
N MET A 1 12.15 36.99 0.09
CA MET A 1 12.67 35.75 0.72
C MET A 1 12.03 34.43 0.21
N GLY A 2 11.23 34.41 -0.83
CA GLY A 2 10.45 33.25 -1.27
C GLY A 2 10.97 32.46 -2.49
N LYS A 3 12.09 32.81 -3.07
CA LYS A 3 12.51 32.24 -4.37
C LYS A 3 13.29 30.92 -4.29
N LYS A 4 13.92 30.59 -3.16
CA LYS A 4 14.77 29.38 -3.04
C LYS A 4 14.01 28.07 -3.25
N LEU A 5 12.74 28.01 -2.90
CA LEU A 5 11.91 26.81 -3.07
C LEU A 5 11.75 26.42 -4.55
N LEU A 6 11.69 27.41 -5.43
CA LEU A 6 11.50 27.22 -6.87
C LEU A 6 12.82 27.20 -7.67
N GLU A 7 13.95 27.37 -6.99
CA GLU A 7 15.26 27.26 -7.63
C GLU A 7 15.66 25.80 -7.84
N PRO A 8 16.31 25.47 -8.96
CA PRO A 8 16.85 24.14 -9.18
C PRO A 8 17.80 23.69 -8.07
N ILE A 9 17.86 22.40 -7.84
CA ILE A 9 18.79 21.78 -6.90
C ILE A 9 19.42 20.53 -7.51
N LYS A 10 20.73 20.38 -7.29
CA LYS A 10 21.46 19.17 -7.66
C LYS A 10 21.47 18.18 -6.50
N VAL A 11 21.04 16.95 -6.77
CA VAL A 11 21.03 15.84 -5.82
C VAL A 11 21.78 14.66 -6.46
N GLY A 12 23.00 14.43 -6.02
CA GLY A 12 23.89 13.49 -6.69
C GLY A 12 24.10 13.86 -8.17
N ASN A 13 23.74 12.95 -9.06
CA ASN A 13 23.83 13.16 -10.52
C ASN A 13 22.54 13.74 -11.14
N LEU A 14 21.49 13.95 -10.33
CA LEU A 14 20.23 14.50 -10.80
C LEU A 14 20.15 16.00 -10.55
N THR A 15 19.59 16.72 -11.52
CA THR A 15 19.15 18.10 -11.32
C THR A 15 17.63 18.13 -11.27
N LEU A 16 17.09 18.59 -10.15
CA LEU A 16 15.66 18.79 -9.94
C LEU A 16 15.30 20.24 -10.29
N LYS A 17 14.18 20.43 -10.99
CA LYS A 17 13.74 21.78 -11.44
C LYS A 17 13.42 22.74 -10.30
N ASN A 18 13.14 22.23 -9.12
CA ASN A 18 12.88 22.98 -7.89
C ASN A 18 13.07 22.08 -6.65
N ARG A 19 12.71 22.57 -5.46
CA ARG A 19 12.89 21.89 -4.18
C ARG A 19 11.57 21.33 -3.61
N ILE A 20 10.55 21.16 -4.46
CA ILE A 20 9.24 20.64 -4.06
C ILE A 20 9.21 19.14 -4.31
N MET A 21 9.02 18.37 -3.25
CA MET A 21 8.88 16.92 -3.28
C MET A 21 7.54 16.50 -2.70
N PHE A 22 6.88 15.55 -3.35
CA PHE A 22 5.79 14.80 -2.74
C PHE A 22 6.37 13.60 -1.99
N PRO A 23 6.19 13.53 -0.65
CA PRO A 23 6.78 12.48 0.16
C PRO A 23 6.06 11.13 -0.04
N PRO A 24 6.68 10.01 0.39
CA PRO A 24 6.03 8.71 0.35
C PRO A 24 4.82 8.68 1.27
N LEU A 25 3.67 8.30 0.72
CA LEU A 25 2.40 8.13 1.43
C LEU A 25 1.68 6.92 0.86
N THR A 26 0.93 6.22 1.73
CA THR A 26 -0.09 5.25 1.31
C THR A 26 -1.32 6.02 0.86
N THR A 27 -1.62 6.02 -0.42
CA THR A 27 -2.73 6.80 -0.98
C THR A 27 -4.07 6.08 -0.92
N GLY A 28 -4.04 4.74 -0.92
CA GLY A 28 -5.24 3.92 -1.03
C GLY A 28 -5.95 4.04 -2.38
N TYR A 29 -5.23 4.47 -3.42
CA TYR A 29 -5.75 4.63 -4.78
C TYR A 29 -5.34 3.50 -5.72
N GLU A 30 -4.51 2.59 -5.22
CA GLU A 30 -4.07 1.40 -5.91
C GLU A 30 -5.25 0.45 -6.15
N GLU A 31 -5.16 -0.35 -7.20
CA GLU A 31 -6.11 -1.41 -7.46
C GLU A 31 -6.02 -2.52 -6.40
N ARG A 32 -7.01 -3.39 -6.33
CA ARG A 32 -7.05 -4.46 -5.31
C ARG A 32 -5.85 -5.40 -5.35
N ASP A 33 -5.25 -5.57 -6.50
CA ASP A 33 -4.04 -6.37 -6.70
C ASP A 33 -2.74 -5.60 -6.41
N GLY A 34 -2.85 -4.32 -6.06
CA GLY A 34 -1.73 -3.41 -5.81
C GLY A 34 -1.11 -2.80 -7.06
N SER A 35 -1.77 -2.91 -8.21
CA SER A 35 -1.31 -2.23 -9.42
C SER A 35 -1.65 -0.74 -9.40
N ILE A 36 -0.86 0.03 -10.16
CA ILE A 36 -1.10 1.47 -10.38
C ILE A 36 -2.14 1.64 -11.48
N GLY A 37 -3.40 1.77 -11.08
CA GLY A 37 -4.51 2.01 -11.98
C GLY A 37 -4.67 3.48 -12.38
N GLU A 38 -5.76 3.77 -13.11
CA GLU A 38 -6.04 5.11 -13.62
C GLU A 38 -6.17 6.16 -12.52
N ARG A 39 -6.76 5.79 -11.38
CA ARG A 39 -6.93 6.69 -10.24
C ARG A 39 -5.60 7.14 -9.65
N SER A 40 -4.68 6.21 -9.42
CA SER A 40 -3.33 6.49 -8.95
C SER A 40 -2.56 7.32 -9.98
N LEU A 41 -2.62 6.93 -11.26
CA LEU A 41 -1.95 7.65 -12.35
C LEU A 41 -2.39 9.11 -12.40
N ASN A 42 -3.70 9.36 -12.38
CA ASN A 42 -4.27 10.72 -12.41
C ASN A 42 -3.87 11.53 -11.18
N PHE A 43 -3.79 10.90 -10.00
CA PHE A 43 -3.35 11.56 -8.79
C PHE A 43 -1.90 12.05 -8.90
N TYR A 44 -0.99 11.17 -9.26
CA TYR A 44 0.42 11.50 -9.39
C TYR A 44 0.70 12.47 -10.55
N GLU A 45 -0.02 12.35 -11.67
CA GLU A 45 0.07 13.30 -12.77
C GLU A 45 -0.33 14.73 -12.34
N ARG A 46 -1.37 14.88 -11.50
CA ARG A 46 -1.77 16.19 -10.97
C ARG A 46 -0.67 16.83 -10.13
N LEU A 47 0.06 16.05 -9.34
CA LEU A 47 1.20 16.55 -8.56
C LEU A 47 2.32 17.05 -9.48
N ALA A 48 2.63 16.30 -10.52
CA ALA A 48 3.64 16.69 -11.52
C ALA A 48 3.23 17.95 -12.29
N LYS A 49 1.96 18.05 -12.73
CA LYS A 49 1.36 19.25 -13.35
C LYS A 49 1.37 20.44 -12.39
N GLY A 50 1.16 20.20 -11.09
CA GLY A 50 1.22 21.23 -10.05
C GLY A 50 2.61 21.76 -9.76
N GLY A 51 3.64 21.21 -10.41
CA GLY A 51 5.00 21.73 -10.33
C GLY A 51 5.94 20.95 -9.41
N ALA A 52 5.54 19.83 -8.83
CA ALA A 52 6.46 18.98 -8.08
C ALA A 52 7.63 18.56 -8.97
N ALA A 53 8.87 18.68 -8.44
CA ALA A 53 10.06 18.24 -9.14
C ALA A 53 10.34 16.74 -8.92
N TYR A 54 9.77 16.18 -7.85
CA TYR A 54 10.06 14.85 -7.40
C TYR A 54 8.87 14.25 -6.66
N VAL A 55 8.51 13.03 -7.00
CA VAL A 55 7.44 12.28 -6.36
C VAL A 55 8.00 10.95 -5.86
N VAL A 56 7.70 10.59 -4.63
CA VAL A 56 8.02 9.28 -4.06
C VAL A 56 6.74 8.51 -3.83
N ILE A 57 6.61 7.35 -4.45
CA ILE A 57 5.52 6.41 -4.13
C ILE A 57 5.92 5.63 -2.89
N GLY A 58 5.05 5.64 -1.86
CA GLY A 58 5.28 4.95 -0.62
C GLY A 58 4.83 3.49 -0.66
N ASP A 59 5.36 2.72 0.29
CA ASP A 59 4.92 1.37 0.64
C ASP A 59 4.91 0.37 -0.53
N VAL A 60 5.85 0.50 -1.48
CA VAL A 60 5.95 -0.43 -2.62
C VAL A 60 6.51 -1.77 -2.13
N ALA A 61 5.66 -2.80 -2.11
CA ALA A 61 6.04 -4.12 -1.65
C ALA A 61 6.80 -4.89 -2.74
N PRO A 62 8.06 -5.29 -2.50
CA PRO A 62 8.86 -6.11 -3.42
C PRO A 62 8.52 -7.60 -3.32
N VAL A 63 7.54 -7.96 -2.51
CA VAL A 63 7.07 -9.32 -2.29
C VAL A 63 5.56 -9.40 -2.46
N ARG A 64 5.04 -10.60 -2.70
CA ARG A 64 3.59 -10.84 -2.71
C ARG A 64 3.04 -10.68 -1.30
N THR A 65 2.10 -9.77 -1.14
CA THR A 65 1.45 -9.48 0.14
C THR A 65 -0.05 -9.28 -0.06
N ALA A 66 -0.83 -9.56 0.98
CA ALA A 66 -2.26 -9.25 1.01
C ALA A 66 -2.54 -7.76 1.30
N SER A 67 -1.53 -6.98 1.66
CA SER A 67 -1.68 -5.54 1.87
C SER A 67 -2.12 -4.85 0.56
N PRO A 68 -3.03 -3.88 0.61
CA PRO A 68 -3.45 -3.09 -0.56
C PRO A 68 -2.45 -1.99 -0.91
N THR A 69 -1.17 -2.27 -0.79
CA THR A 69 -0.07 -1.36 -1.15
C THR A 69 0.35 -1.56 -2.60
N PRO A 70 1.00 -0.58 -3.23
CA PRO A 70 1.64 -0.77 -4.53
C PRO A 70 2.60 -1.96 -4.48
N LYS A 71 2.71 -2.72 -5.56
CA LYS A 71 3.52 -3.94 -5.61
C LYS A 71 4.51 -3.90 -6.77
N LEU A 72 5.69 -4.45 -6.51
CA LEU A 72 6.74 -4.61 -7.50
C LEU A 72 7.53 -5.90 -7.18
N TYR A 73 6.90 -7.06 -7.35
CA TYR A 73 7.46 -8.36 -6.99
C TYR A 73 7.84 -9.23 -8.20
N ASP A 74 7.46 -8.83 -9.41
CA ASP A 74 7.88 -9.48 -10.65
C ASP A 74 7.85 -8.51 -11.85
N ASP A 75 8.40 -8.96 -12.98
CA ASP A 75 8.58 -8.15 -14.17
C ASP A 75 7.27 -7.76 -14.87
N SER A 76 6.16 -8.44 -14.59
CA SER A 76 4.85 -8.11 -15.17
C SER A 76 4.36 -6.70 -14.76
N GLN A 77 4.90 -6.18 -13.68
CA GLN A 77 4.54 -4.86 -13.14
C GLN A 77 5.39 -3.72 -13.73
N ILE A 78 6.50 -4.02 -14.38
CA ILE A 78 7.38 -3.02 -15.00
C ILE A 78 6.62 -2.08 -15.94
N PRO A 79 5.74 -2.55 -16.87
CA PRO A 79 5.04 -1.66 -17.79
C PRO A 79 4.19 -0.59 -17.10
N VAL A 80 3.59 -0.93 -15.96
CA VAL A 80 2.73 -0.02 -15.21
C VAL A 80 3.55 1.12 -14.60
N TYR A 81 4.67 0.79 -13.95
CA TYR A 81 5.58 1.79 -13.38
C TYR A 81 6.28 2.60 -14.47
N LYS A 82 6.59 1.98 -15.60
CA LYS A 82 7.12 2.70 -16.76
C LYS A 82 6.14 3.75 -17.27
N ASN A 83 4.87 3.38 -17.43
CA ASN A 83 3.81 4.32 -17.85
C ASN A 83 3.68 5.48 -16.88
N LEU A 84 3.73 5.21 -15.57
CA LEU A 84 3.71 6.25 -14.55
C LEU A 84 4.94 7.18 -14.66
N ALA A 85 6.14 6.60 -14.78
CA ALA A 85 7.36 7.37 -14.95
C ALA A 85 7.31 8.26 -16.21
N ASP A 86 6.92 7.69 -17.34
CA ASP A 86 6.78 8.41 -18.62
C ASP A 86 5.75 9.56 -18.48
N THR A 87 4.69 9.36 -17.72
CA THR A 87 3.68 10.39 -17.47
C THR A 87 4.21 11.54 -16.64
N LEU A 88 4.94 11.27 -15.56
CA LEU A 88 5.52 12.30 -14.71
C LEU A 88 6.66 13.05 -15.42
N HIS A 89 7.47 12.34 -16.19
CA HIS A 89 8.60 12.90 -16.92
C HIS A 89 8.18 13.96 -17.95
N LYS A 90 6.96 13.90 -18.50
CA LYS A 90 6.39 14.97 -19.37
C LYS A 90 6.42 16.34 -18.70
N TYR A 91 6.40 16.39 -17.38
CA TYR A 91 6.37 17.61 -16.57
C TYR A 91 7.72 17.87 -15.87
N ASP A 92 8.80 17.21 -16.30
CA ASP A 92 10.10 17.23 -15.61
C ASP A 92 9.97 16.94 -14.11
N CYS A 93 9.16 15.97 -13.77
CA CYS A 93 8.98 15.45 -12.42
C CYS A 93 9.62 14.06 -12.32
N LYS A 94 10.58 13.89 -11.42
CA LYS A 94 11.27 12.63 -11.20
C LYS A 94 10.43 11.71 -10.33
N LEU A 95 10.58 10.41 -10.52
CA LEU A 95 9.88 9.36 -9.77
C LEU A 95 10.88 8.54 -8.97
N ALA A 96 10.54 8.25 -7.72
CA ALA A 96 11.17 7.21 -6.92
C ALA A 96 10.13 6.30 -6.29
N LEU A 97 10.56 5.12 -5.92
CA LEU A 97 9.78 4.14 -5.20
C LEU A 97 10.41 3.91 -3.83
N GLN A 98 9.62 4.02 -2.77
CA GLN A 98 10.04 3.61 -1.44
C GLN A 98 9.67 2.14 -1.28
N LEU A 99 10.66 1.27 -1.30
CA LEU A 99 10.45 -0.16 -1.08
C LEU A 99 10.12 -0.41 0.39
N PHE A 100 9.09 -1.20 0.61
CA PHE A 100 8.61 -1.62 1.92
C PHE A 100 8.51 -3.13 1.98
N HIS A 101 9.31 -3.77 2.84
CA HIS A 101 9.21 -5.20 3.09
C HIS A 101 8.39 -5.42 4.36
N PRO A 102 7.21 -6.07 4.28
CA PRO A 102 6.44 -6.39 5.46
C PRO A 102 7.18 -7.45 6.31
N GLU A 103 7.42 -7.12 7.56
CA GLU A 103 8.17 -7.95 8.51
C GLU A 103 7.31 -8.96 9.29
N TYR A 104 6.00 -9.02 8.98
CA TYR A 104 5.04 -9.85 9.70
C TYR A 104 4.23 -10.73 8.73
N ASP A 105 3.63 -11.80 9.26
CA ASP A 105 2.83 -12.77 8.49
C ASP A 105 1.51 -12.14 7.98
N VAL A 106 1.61 -11.21 7.03
CA VAL A 106 0.45 -10.58 6.39
C VAL A 106 -0.52 -11.60 5.80
N PRO A 107 -0.09 -12.67 5.09
CA PRO A 107 -1.01 -13.69 4.59
C PRO A 107 -1.76 -14.43 5.70
N GLY A 108 -1.12 -14.72 6.82
CA GLY A 108 -1.76 -15.37 7.97
C GLY A 108 -2.80 -14.48 8.64
N VAL A 109 -2.43 -13.23 8.91
CA VAL A 109 -3.35 -12.22 9.44
C VAL A 109 -4.50 -11.97 8.45
N GLY A 110 -4.21 -11.86 7.15
CA GLY A 110 -5.21 -11.66 6.11
C GLY A 110 -6.24 -12.79 6.04
N ARG A 111 -5.81 -14.06 6.20
CA ARG A 111 -6.75 -15.21 6.28
C ARG A 111 -7.68 -15.10 7.48
N MET A 112 -7.15 -14.79 8.66
CA MET A 112 -7.97 -14.63 9.87
C MET A 112 -9.02 -13.52 9.72
N ILE A 113 -8.65 -12.39 9.12
CA ILE A 113 -9.59 -11.28 8.83
C ILE A 113 -10.65 -11.69 7.80
N MET A 114 -10.28 -12.44 6.77
CA MET A 114 -11.22 -12.96 5.78
C MET A 114 -12.22 -13.94 6.42
N GLU A 115 -11.75 -14.88 7.23
CA GLU A 115 -12.59 -15.84 7.96
C GLU A 115 -13.52 -15.12 8.95
N ALA A 116 -13.05 -14.10 9.64
CA ALA A 116 -13.88 -13.23 10.48
C ALA A 116 -15.01 -12.55 9.67
N GLY A 117 -14.68 -12.09 8.45
CA GLY A 117 -15.68 -11.53 7.54
C GLY A 117 -16.76 -12.54 7.13
N ILE A 118 -16.37 -13.78 6.86
CA ILE A 118 -17.30 -14.88 6.54
C ILE A 118 -18.20 -15.17 7.76
N ALA A 119 -17.64 -15.30 8.95
CA ALA A 119 -18.41 -15.52 10.18
C ALA A 119 -19.41 -14.38 10.43
N ARG A 120 -19.01 -13.12 10.20
CA ARG A 120 -19.89 -11.97 10.31
C ARG A 120 -21.07 -12.01 9.33
N GLN A 121 -20.84 -12.43 8.10
CA GLN A 121 -21.91 -12.60 7.11
C GLN A 121 -22.85 -13.75 7.50
N ALA A 122 -22.32 -14.86 8.01
CA ALA A 122 -23.12 -15.97 8.51
C ALA A 122 -23.99 -15.56 9.71
N ALA A 123 -23.44 -14.76 10.64
CA ALA A 123 -24.20 -14.20 11.75
C ALA A 123 -25.37 -13.32 11.27
N ALA A 124 -25.13 -12.43 10.31
CA ALA A 124 -26.18 -11.58 9.75
C ALA A 124 -27.28 -12.38 9.06
N LYS A 125 -26.92 -13.46 8.34
CA LYS A 125 -27.89 -14.37 7.71
C LYS A 125 -28.70 -15.11 8.76
N ALA A 126 -28.08 -15.71 9.77
CA ALA A 126 -28.77 -16.41 10.85
C ALA A 126 -29.72 -15.46 11.60
N GLN A 127 -29.33 -14.24 11.83
CA GLN A 127 -30.19 -13.21 12.43
C GLN A 127 -31.43 -12.93 11.59
N ALA A 128 -31.27 -12.81 10.27
CA ALA A 128 -32.38 -12.58 9.34
C ALA A 128 -33.36 -13.79 9.27
N GLU A 129 -32.85 -15.01 9.49
CA GLU A 129 -33.61 -16.25 9.54
C GLU A 129 -34.27 -16.51 10.93
N GLY A 130 -34.06 -15.59 11.89
CA GLY A 130 -34.59 -15.72 13.25
C GLY A 130 -33.85 -16.72 14.15
N ASN A 131 -32.69 -17.24 13.72
CA ASN A 131 -31.85 -18.15 14.50
C ASN A 131 -30.86 -17.38 15.37
N ALA A 132 -31.31 -16.87 16.52
CA ALA A 132 -30.52 -16.04 17.40
C ALA A 132 -29.32 -16.78 18.02
N GLU A 133 -29.43 -18.09 18.27
CA GLU A 133 -28.34 -18.88 18.85
C GLU A 133 -27.18 -19.03 17.85
N GLU A 134 -27.47 -19.38 16.61
CA GLU A 134 -26.46 -19.48 15.56
C GLU A 134 -25.84 -18.10 15.24
N ALA A 135 -26.66 -17.06 15.20
CA ALA A 135 -26.16 -15.69 14.99
C ALA A 135 -25.15 -15.28 16.08
N LYS A 136 -25.44 -15.58 17.33
CA LYS A 136 -24.53 -15.31 18.46
C LYS A 136 -23.24 -16.10 18.33
N LYS A 137 -23.33 -17.40 18.04
CA LYS A 137 -22.15 -18.26 17.85
C LYS A 137 -21.22 -17.75 16.75
N GLN A 138 -21.78 -17.37 15.61
CA GLN A 138 -21.02 -16.85 14.48
C GLN A 138 -20.38 -15.48 14.81
N MET A 139 -21.04 -14.65 15.60
CA MET A 139 -20.48 -13.39 16.04
C MET A 139 -19.32 -13.58 17.04
N GLU A 140 -19.44 -14.52 17.97
CA GLU A 140 -18.35 -14.90 18.88
C GLU A 140 -17.13 -15.41 18.12
N GLU A 141 -17.33 -16.21 17.06
CA GLU A 141 -16.25 -16.67 16.20
C GLU A 141 -15.60 -15.51 15.42
N CYS A 142 -16.40 -14.58 14.88
CA CYS A 142 -15.89 -13.36 14.26
C CYS A 142 -15.01 -12.55 15.22
N ASP A 143 -15.45 -12.36 16.45
CA ASP A 143 -14.71 -11.64 17.48
C ASP A 143 -13.41 -12.36 17.86
N ARG A 144 -13.46 -13.69 17.99
CA ARG A 144 -12.29 -14.52 18.27
C ARG A 144 -11.21 -14.38 17.19
N LEU A 145 -11.63 -14.52 15.92
CA LEU A 145 -10.74 -14.40 14.77
C LEU A 145 -10.14 -12.99 14.64
N THR A 146 -10.98 -11.97 14.83
CA THR A 146 -10.54 -10.57 14.77
C THR A 146 -9.52 -10.27 15.87
N LYS A 147 -9.80 -10.64 17.11
CA LYS A 147 -8.87 -10.47 18.24
C LYS A 147 -7.57 -11.25 18.01
N GLY A 148 -7.67 -12.50 17.51
CA GLY A 148 -6.51 -13.32 17.18
C GLY A 148 -5.64 -12.71 16.08
N ALA A 149 -6.25 -12.15 15.04
CA ALA A 149 -5.54 -11.44 13.97
C ALA A 149 -4.74 -10.25 14.49
N TYR A 150 -5.37 -9.40 15.31
CA TYR A 150 -4.68 -8.25 15.92
C TYR A 150 -3.59 -8.68 16.91
N ALA A 151 -3.84 -9.70 17.72
CA ALA A 151 -2.83 -10.21 18.65
C ALA A 151 -1.60 -10.77 17.90
N LYS A 152 -1.83 -11.54 16.81
CA LYS A 152 -0.76 -12.04 15.96
C LYS A 152 0.02 -10.92 15.30
N LEU A 153 -0.67 -9.95 14.71
CA LEU A 153 -0.03 -8.80 14.08
C LEU A 153 0.85 -8.04 15.08
N HIS A 154 0.32 -7.75 16.26
CA HIS A 154 1.06 -7.05 17.31
C HIS A 154 2.28 -7.85 17.80
N HIS A 155 2.13 -9.16 17.98
CA HIS A 155 3.22 -10.05 18.36
C HIS A 155 4.31 -10.09 17.27
N ASP A 156 3.94 -10.29 16.02
CA ASP A 156 4.87 -10.37 14.90
C ASP A 156 5.65 -9.06 14.73
N MET A 157 4.98 -7.91 14.84
CA MET A 157 5.62 -6.59 14.79
C MET A 157 6.63 -6.34 15.93
N GLN A 158 6.45 -6.97 17.07
CA GLN A 158 7.34 -6.80 18.23
C GLN A 158 8.48 -7.81 18.29
N HIS A 159 8.32 -9.02 17.74
CA HIS A 159 9.19 -10.15 18.03
C HIS A 159 9.87 -10.78 16.80
N PHE A 160 9.39 -10.49 15.58
CA PHE A 160 9.89 -11.10 14.36
C PHE A 160 10.34 -10.04 13.35
N VAL A 161 11.39 -9.31 13.70
CA VAL A 161 12.13 -8.52 12.72
C VAL A 161 13.06 -9.49 11.98
N THR A 162 12.74 -9.78 10.73
CA THR A 162 13.59 -10.60 9.87
C THR A 162 14.29 -9.69 8.87
N GLU A 163 15.60 -9.75 8.77
CA GLU A 163 16.33 -9.02 7.75
C GLU A 163 15.93 -9.55 6.37
N ALA A 164 15.62 -8.63 5.45
CA ALA A 164 15.38 -8.99 4.06
C ALA A 164 16.67 -9.51 3.43
N THR A 165 16.60 -10.63 2.72
CA THR A 165 17.71 -11.13 1.93
C THR A 165 17.78 -10.42 0.58
N VAL A 166 18.93 -10.50 -0.10
CA VAL A 166 19.10 -9.94 -1.46
C VAL A 166 18.17 -10.62 -2.48
N GLU A 167 17.66 -11.81 -2.16
CA GLU A 167 16.74 -12.60 -2.99
C GLU A 167 15.27 -12.21 -2.78
N GLN A 168 14.95 -11.50 -1.72
CA GLN A 168 13.65 -10.92 -1.42
C GLN A 168 13.53 -9.47 -1.92
#